data_4e8d678844642d6cc22e5d737330c0ef
#
_entry.id   4e8d678844642d6cc22e5d737330c0ef
#
_cell.length_a   1.000
_cell.length_b   1.000
_cell.length_c   1.000
_cell.angle_alpha   90.00
_cell.angle_beta   90.00
_cell.angle_gamma   90.00
#
_symmetry.space_group_name_H-M   'P 1'
#
loop_
_entity.id
_entity.type
_entity.pdbx_description
1 polymer ?
#
loop_
_entity_poly.entity_id
_entity_poly.type
_entity_poly.pdbx_seq_one_letter_code
_entity_poly.pdbx_strand_id
1 'polypeptide(L)'
;MEAHKDPARTLVYVGIEPTVRDKARIPAIARAWKPWRTRFPLCSKWEPPRTKGELLQEARALGVAPPRLYELGFSHNNCGGTCVRAGMRQWRHLLDVMPDRYAYAEAQEEGLRRLLGPVTILRQRRKGVARPLPLAELRRAHQAAPMLPDERETPPVDRDELMNEEVC
;
A
#
# COMPACT_ATOMS: atom_id res chain seq x y z
N MET A 1 -21.76 -20.56 10.66
CA MET A 1 -21.01 -19.30 10.82
C MET A 1 -21.10 -18.68 12.23
N GLU A 2 -21.40 -19.45 13.26
CA GLU A 2 -21.51 -18.94 14.65
C GLU A 2 -20.23 -19.08 15.49
N ALA A 3 -19.26 -19.90 15.08
CA ALA A 3 -18.06 -20.21 15.86
C ALA A 3 -17.09 -19.04 16.07
N HIS A 4 -17.22 -17.94 15.29
CA HIS A 4 -16.32 -16.80 15.36
C HIS A 4 -16.80 -15.65 16.27
N LYS A 5 -17.91 -15.85 16.98
CA LYS A 5 -18.49 -14.83 17.85
C LYS A 5 -17.97 -14.87 19.29
N ASP A 6 -17.28 -15.92 19.70
CA ASP A 6 -16.77 -16.07 21.05
C ASP A 6 -15.28 -15.64 21.13
N PRO A 7 -14.99 -14.51 21.77
CA PRO A 7 -13.62 -14.02 21.93
C PRO A 7 -12.73 -14.96 22.74
N ALA A 8 -13.29 -15.75 23.66
CA ALA A 8 -12.53 -16.68 24.48
C ALA A 8 -11.98 -17.86 23.64
N ARG A 9 -12.71 -18.24 22.59
CA ARG A 9 -12.40 -19.38 21.71
C ARG A 9 -11.78 -18.95 20.38
N THR A 10 -11.66 -17.64 20.12
CA THR A 10 -11.17 -17.12 18.85
C THR A 10 -9.80 -16.47 19.02
N LEU A 11 -8.88 -16.81 18.13
CA LEU A 11 -7.57 -16.19 18.02
C LEU A 11 -7.43 -15.58 16.63
N VAL A 12 -7.16 -14.28 16.58
CA VAL A 12 -6.99 -13.52 15.33
C VAL A 12 -5.51 -13.45 14.97
N TYR A 13 -5.15 -13.99 13.83
CA TYR A 13 -3.81 -13.85 13.27
C TYR A 13 -3.75 -12.62 12.36
N VAL A 14 -2.82 -11.71 12.63
CA VAL A 14 -2.63 -10.47 11.86
C VAL A 14 -1.26 -10.50 11.20
N GLY A 15 -1.24 -10.48 9.87
CA GLY A 15 -0.01 -10.40 9.07
C GLY A 15 0.54 -8.98 9.10
N ILE A 16 1.64 -8.78 9.79
CA ILE A 16 2.40 -7.53 9.84
C ILE A 16 3.84 -7.85 9.49
N GLU A 17 4.43 -7.06 8.62
CA GLU A 17 5.83 -7.19 8.22
C GLU A 17 6.75 -6.93 9.42
N PRO A 18 7.89 -7.68 9.57
CA PRO A 18 8.74 -7.57 10.75
C PRO A 18 9.64 -6.31 10.76
N THR A 19 9.29 -5.25 10.06
CA THR A 19 9.99 -3.97 10.09
C THR A 19 9.78 -3.24 11.42
N VAL A 20 10.71 -2.39 11.80
CA VAL A 20 10.61 -1.56 13.02
C VAL A 20 9.34 -0.72 13.01
N ARG A 21 9.04 -0.11 11.87
CA ARG A 21 7.85 0.73 11.66
C ARG A 21 6.55 -0.04 11.86
N ASP A 22 6.44 -1.23 11.30
CA ASP A 22 5.22 -2.01 11.38
C ASP A 22 5.05 -2.69 12.74
N LYS A 23 6.14 -3.15 13.36
CA LYS A 23 6.12 -3.65 14.75
C LYS A 23 5.59 -2.60 15.73
N ALA A 24 5.92 -1.32 15.54
CA ALA A 24 5.39 -0.23 16.37
C ALA A 24 3.86 -0.10 16.34
N ARG A 25 3.17 -0.64 15.33
CA ARG A 25 1.71 -0.63 15.19
C ARG A 25 1.01 -1.71 16.01
N ILE A 26 1.74 -2.76 16.42
CA ILE A 26 1.18 -3.93 17.12
C ILE A 26 0.32 -3.55 18.34
N PRO A 27 0.78 -2.66 19.27
CA PRO A 27 -0.04 -2.33 20.45
C PRO A 27 -1.38 -1.67 20.11
N ALA A 28 -1.41 -0.83 19.07
CA ALA A 28 -2.63 -0.16 18.64
C ALA A 28 -3.60 -1.16 17.98
N ILE A 29 -3.08 -2.06 17.15
CA ILE A 29 -3.88 -3.11 16.52
C ILE A 29 -4.45 -4.06 17.57
N ALA A 30 -3.64 -4.53 18.51
CA ALA A 30 -4.09 -5.42 19.58
C ALA A 30 -5.20 -4.77 20.44
N ARG A 31 -5.12 -3.48 20.68
CA ARG A 31 -6.21 -2.73 21.38
C ARG A 31 -7.48 -2.66 20.55
N ALA A 32 -7.37 -2.38 19.26
CA ALA A 32 -8.51 -2.25 18.36
C ALA A 32 -9.28 -3.56 18.18
N TRP A 33 -8.61 -4.70 18.34
CA TRP A 33 -9.21 -6.02 18.22
C TRP A 33 -9.80 -6.57 19.53
N LYS A 34 -9.69 -5.86 20.66
CA LYS A 34 -10.34 -6.32 21.89
C LYS A 34 -11.86 -6.50 21.69
N PRO A 35 -12.46 -7.54 22.26
CA PRO A 35 -11.95 -8.49 23.25
C PRO A 35 -11.21 -9.71 22.67
N TRP A 36 -11.04 -9.84 21.35
CA TRP A 36 -10.34 -10.97 20.74
C TRP A 36 -8.84 -10.93 21.03
N ARG A 37 -8.24 -12.10 21.22
CA ARG A 37 -6.78 -12.25 21.32
C ARG A 37 -6.17 -12.17 19.93
N THR A 38 -5.07 -11.46 19.78
CA THR A 38 -4.33 -11.32 18.53
C THR A 38 -2.96 -11.99 18.59
N ARG A 39 -2.49 -12.49 17.46
CA ARG A 39 -1.13 -12.98 17.24
C ARG A 39 -0.55 -12.37 15.96
N PHE A 40 0.74 -12.13 15.98
CA PHE A 40 1.50 -11.50 14.87
C PHE A 40 2.62 -12.46 14.46
N PRO A 41 2.35 -13.53 13.71
CA PRO A 41 3.29 -14.62 13.49
C PRO A 41 4.58 -14.16 12.81
N LEU A 42 4.52 -13.21 11.86
CA LEU A 42 5.70 -12.71 11.17
C LEU A 42 6.58 -11.80 12.06
N CYS A 43 6.05 -11.29 13.16
CA CYS A 43 6.77 -10.45 14.12
C CYS A 43 7.15 -11.20 15.41
N SER A 44 6.72 -12.45 15.56
CA SER A 44 7.13 -13.31 16.66
C SER A 44 8.54 -13.87 16.38
N LYS A 45 9.14 -14.51 17.38
CA LYS A 45 10.53 -15.01 17.39
C LYS A 45 10.82 -16.13 16.37
N TRP A 46 10.36 -16.01 15.15
CA TRP A 46 10.87 -16.84 14.06
C TRP A 46 12.20 -16.24 13.61
N GLU A 47 13.25 -16.95 13.89
CA GLU A 47 14.60 -16.58 13.49
C GLU A 47 14.94 -17.25 12.16
N PRO A 48 15.45 -16.48 11.20
CA PRO A 48 15.51 -15.04 11.14
C PRO A 48 14.19 -14.38 10.69
N PRO A 49 13.92 -13.09 11.02
CA PRO A 49 12.78 -12.37 10.50
C PRO A 49 12.87 -12.31 8.97
N ARG A 50 11.79 -12.70 8.30
CA ARG A 50 11.74 -12.79 6.82
C ARG A 50 11.22 -11.51 6.23
N THR A 51 11.93 -11.02 5.24
CA THR A 51 11.48 -9.90 4.42
C THR A 51 10.31 -10.32 3.54
N LYS A 52 9.55 -9.36 3.07
CA LYS A 52 8.48 -9.60 2.10
C LYS A 52 8.99 -10.29 0.81
N GLY A 53 10.18 -9.90 0.34
CA GLY A 53 10.80 -10.54 -0.83
C GLY A 53 11.03 -12.04 -0.62
N GLU A 54 11.60 -12.42 0.52
CA GLU A 54 11.82 -13.82 0.88
C GLU A 54 10.52 -14.61 1.01
N LEU A 55 9.48 -14.01 1.62
CA LEU A 55 8.16 -14.65 1.72
C LEU A 55 7.52 -14.88 0.34
N LEU A 56 7.68 -13.93 -0.59
CA LEU A 56 7.18 -14.08 -1.96
C LEU A 56 7.97 -15.14 -2.75
N GLN A 57 9.28 -15.25 -2.53
CA GLN A 57 10.11 -16.30 -3.14
C GLN A 57 9.71 -17.68 -2.62
N GLU A 58 9.51 -17.83 -1.31
CA GLU A 58 9.03 -19.09 -0.73
C GLU A 58 7.65 -19.48 -1.24
N ALA A 59 6.72 -18.51 -1.34
CA ALA A 59 5.40 -18.75 -1.89
C ALA A 59 5.51 -19.34 -3.32
N ARG A 60 6.37 -18.75 -4.15
CA ARG A 60 6.63 -19.29 -5.50
C ARG A 60 7.22 -20.70 -5.46
N ALA A 61 8.18 -20.95 -4.58
CA ALA A 61 8.79 -22.27 -4.43
C ALA A 61 7.78 -23.34 -4.00
N LEU A 62 6.74 -22.94 -3.27
CA LEU A 62 5.62 -23.79 -2.86
C LEU A 62 4.50 -23.89 -3.92
N GLY A 63 4.68 -23.33 -5.10
CA GLY A 63 3.68 -23.31 -6.17
C GLY A 63 2.55 -22.30 -5.95
N VAL A 64 2.69 -21.39 -4.98
CA VAL A 64 1.70 -20.33 -4.71
C VAL A 64 2.10 -19.09 -5.52
N ALA A 65 1.28 -18.71 -6.49
CA ALA A 65 1.51 -17.51 -7.27
C ALA A 65 1.35 -16.25 -6.39
N PRO A 66 2.28 -15.30 -6.42
CA PRO A 66 2.11 -14.01 -5.77
C PRO A 66 0.90 -13.25 -6.32
N PRO A 67 0.27 -12.38 -5.52
CA PRO A 67 -0.79 -11.53 -6.02
C PRO A 67 -0.35 -10.67 -7.21
N ARG A 68 -1.21 -10.58 -8.23
CA ARG A 68 -0.94 -9.94 -9.52
C ARG A 68 -0.36 -8.52 -9.43
N LEU A 69 -0.74 -7.74 -8.41
CA LEU A 69 -0.23 -6.36 -8.28
C LEU A 69 1.30 -6.31 -8.05
N TYR A 70 1.89 -7.32 -7.41
CA TYR A 70 3.35 -7.39 -7.29
C TYR A 70 4.04 -7.61 -8.63
N GLU A 71 3.44 -8.42 -9.50
CA GLU A 71 3.95 -8.64 -10.87
C GLU A 71 3.82 -7.38 -11.73
N LEU A 72 2.81 -6.54 -11.44
CA LEU A 72 2.61 -5.24 -12.06
C LEU A 72 3.46 -4.11 -11.43
N GLY A 73 4.39 -4.42 -10.51
CA GLY A 73 5.30 -3.44 -9.92
C GLY A 73 4.74 -2.60 -8.77
N PHE A 74 3.58 -2.99 -8.19
CA PHE A 74 3.07 -2.31 -6.99
C PHE A 74 3.77 -2.80 -5.72
N SER A 75 4.07 -1.90 -4.81
CA SER A 75 4.67 -2.25 -3.51
C SER A 75 3.73 -3.01 -2.58
N HIS A 76 2.40 -2.90 -2.78
CA HIS A 76 1.38 -3.59 -2.01
C HIS A 76 0.28 -4.13 -2.89
N ASN A 77 -0.35 -5.23 -2.44
CA ASN A 77 -1.54 -5.78 -3.08
C ASN A 77 -2.86 -5.22 -2.50
N ASN A 78 -2.80 -4.40 -1.47
CA ASN A 78 -3.97 -3.81 -0.82
C ASN A 78 -4.67 -2.79 -1.73
N CYS A 79 -5.99 -2.62 -1.55
CA CYS A 79 -6.80 -1.63 -2.28
C CYS A 79 -6.79 -1.77 -3.81
N GLY A 80 -6.29 -2.90 -4.35
CA GLY A 80 -6.26 -3.11 -5.80
C GLY A 80 -5.51 -2.04 -6.62
N GLY A 81 -4.50 -1.40 -6.04
CA GLY A 81 -3.73 -0.31 -6.65
C GLY A 81 -4.30 1.10 -6.40
N THR A 82 -5.58 1.22 -6.00
CA THR A 82 -6.28 2.51 -5.80
C THR A 82 -6.23 3.01 -4.35
N CYS A 83 -5.10 2.85 -3.67
CA CYS A 83 -4.97 3.28 -2.28
C CYS A 83 -5.05 4.81 -2.16
N VAL A 84 -6.04 5.30 -1.41
CA VAL A 84 -6.24 6.75 -1.15
C VAL A 84 -5.09 7.39 -0.36
N ARG A 85 -4.24 6.59 0.29
CA ARG A 85 -3.04 7.07 0.99
C ARG A 85 -1.78 7.03 0.13
N ALA A 86 -1.87 6.52 -1.09
CA ALA A 86 -0.75 6.47 -2.01
C ALA A 86 -0.42 7.87 -2.57
N GLY A 87 0.86 8.09 -2.86
CA GLY A 87 1.33 9.32 -3.49
C GLY A 87 1.13 9.32 -5.01
N MET A 88 1.46 10.45 -5.65
CA MET A 88 1.33 10.66 -7.10
C MET A 88 2.04 9.58 -7.94
N ARG A 89 3.19 9.08 -7.49
CA ARG A 89 3.95 8.03 -8.20
C ARG A 89 3.11 6.77 -8.40
N GLN A 90 2.47 6.26 -7.35
CA GLN A 90 1.63 5.07 -7.46
C GLN A 90 0.41 5.31 -8.35
N TRP A 91 -0.18 6.50 -8.31
CA TRP A 91 -1.32 6.85 -9.15
C TRP A 91 -0.94 6.99 -10.62
N ARG A 92 0.25 7.51 -10.94
CA ARG A 92 0.79 7.51 -12.32
C ARG A 92 1.04 6.08 -12.78
N HIS A 93 1.69 5.27 -11.96
CA HIS A 93 1.91 3.86 -12.27
C HIS A 93 0.60 3.10 -12.50
N LEU A 94 -0.43 3.36 -11.69
CA LEU A 94 -1.76 2.79 -11.90
C LEU A 94 -2.36 3.19 -13.26
N LEU A 95 -2.17 4.46 -13.65
CA LEU A 95 -2.63 4.95 -14.96
C LEU A 95 -1.95 4.22 -16.12
N ASP A 96 -0.63 3.94 -15.99
CA ASP A 96 0.14 3.26 -17.02
C ASP A 96 -0.22 1.78 -17.15
N VAL A 97 -0.38 1.06 -16.04
CA VAL A 97 -0.52 -0.41 -16.05
C VAL A 97 -1.96 -0.91 -15.90
N MET A 98 -2.86 -0.07 -15.40
CA MET A 98 -4.28 -0.41 -15.18
C MET A 98 -5.19 0.81 -15.46
N PRO A 99 -5.22 1.33 -16.70
CA PRO A 99 -5.93 2.57 -17.05
C PRO A 99 -7.43 2.52 -16.74
N ASP A 100 -8.09 1.39 -16.93
CA ASP A 100 -9.53 1.24 -16.61
C ASP A 100 -9.79 1.41 -15.11
N ARG A 101 -8.88 0.91 -14.27
CA ARG A 101 -8.99 1.03 -12.83
C ARG A 101 -8.74 2.46 -12.36
N TYR A 102 -7.82 3.14 -13.03
CA TYR A 102 -7.61 4.57 -12.82
C TYR A 102 -8.85 5.38 -13.21
N ALA A 103 -9.43 5.13 -14.38
CA ALA A 103 -10.63 5.80 -14.86
C ALA A 103 -11.83 5.60 -13.91
N TYR A 104 -11.99 4.39 -13.37
CA TYR A 104 -13.00 4.13 -12.34
C TYR A 104 -12.78 5.00 -11.09
N ALA A 105 -11.55 5.05 -10.56
CA ALA A 105 -11.23 5.87 -9.38
C ALA A 105 -11.41 7.37 -9.65
N GLU A 106 -11.03 7.85 -10.83
CA GLU A 106 -11.25 9.23 -11.29
C GLU A 106 -12.75 9.57 -11.30
N ALA A 107 -13.59 8.68 -11.82
CA ALA A 107 -15.04 8.89 -11.82
C ALA A 107 -15.63 8.92 -10.41
N GLN A 108 -15.13 8.09 -9.48
CA GLN A 108 -15.55 8.12 -8.08
C GLN A 108 -15.13 9.43 -7.40
N GLU A 109 -13.89 9.88 -7.60
CA GLU A 109 -13.42 11.17 -7.07
C GLU A 109 -14.30 12.32 -7.59
N GLU A 110 -14.58 12.35 -8.89
CA GLU A 110 -15.42 13.38 -9.49
C GLU A 110 -16.86 13.35 -8.95
N GLY A 111 -17.43 12.16 -8.74
CA GLY A 111 -18.72 12.01 -8.09
C GLY A 111 -18.74 12.61 -6.67
N LEU A 112 -17.72 12.34 -5.88
CA LEU A 112 -17.56 12.90 -4.54
C LEU A 112 -17.36 14.42 -4.59
N ARG A 113 -16.62 14.95 -5.56
CA ARG A 113 -16.39 16.38 -5.74
C ARG A 113 -17.67 17.15 -6.03
N ARG A 114 -18.60 16.57 -6.78
CA ARG A 114 -19.94 17.17 -7.01
C ARG A 114 -20.77 17.26 -5.74
N LEU A 115 -20.62 16.30 -4.82
CA LEU A 115 -21.39 16.24 -3.58
C LEU A 115 -20.76 17.06 -2.45
N LEU A 116 -19.43 17.01 -2.31
CA LEU A 116 -18.69 17.50 -1.14
C LEU A 116 -17.82 18.74 -1.45
N GLY A 117 -17.82 19.22 -2.68
CA GLY A 117 -16.94 20.32 -3.10
C GLY A 117 -15.53 19.87 -3.48
N PRO A 118 -14.49 20.69 -3.36
CA PRO A 118 -13.17 20.46 -3.94
C PRO A 118 -12.30 19.44 -3.17
N VAL A 119 -12.88 18.29 -2.84
CA VAL A 119 -12.16 17.16 -2.22
C VAL A 119 -11.32 16.44 -3.28
N THR A 120 -10.13 15.93 -2.88
CA THR A 120 -9.25 15.16 -3.76
C THR A 120 -8.51 14.09 -2.96
N ILE A 121 -8.20 12.98 -3.63
CA ILE A 121 -7.33 11.94 -3.08
C ILE A 121 -5.90 12.48 -2.94
N LEU A 122 -5.43 13.21 -3.93
CA LEU A 122 -4.07 13.70 -3.98
C LEU A 122 -3.96 15.18 -3.63
N ARG A 123 -2.78 15.54 -3.13
CA ARG A 123 -2.36 16.91 -2.95
C ARG A 123 -0.98 17.12 -3.57
N GLN A 124 -0.81 18.19 -4.32
CA GLN A 124 0.49 18.61 -4.82
C GLN A 124 1.03 19.74 -3.94
N ARG A 125 2.30 19.65 -3.54
CA ARG A 125 2.98 20.72 -2.83
C ARG A 125 3.86 21.51 -3.81
N ARG A 126 3.61 22.80 -3.95
CA ARG A 126 4.46 23.72 -4.72
C ARG A 126 4.85 24.90 -3.81
N LYS A 127 6.14 25.21 -3.74
CA LYS A 127 6.69 26.30 -2.90
C LYS A 127 6.13 26.29 -1.46
N GLY A 128 6.07 25.12 -0.84
CA GLY A 128 5.55 24.97 0.52
C GLY A 128 4.02 24.89 0.65
N VAL A 129 3.26 25.29 -0.35
CA VAL A 129 1.79 25.32 -0.33
C VAL A 129 1.22 24.02 -0.89
N ALA A 130 0.38 23.34 -0.10
CA ALA A 130 -0.34 22.14 -0.52
C ALA A 130 -1.64 22.54 -1.23
N ARG A 131 -1.83 22.09 -2.47
CA ARG A 131 -3.06 22.30 -3.25
C ARG A 131 -3.71 20.97 -3.58
N PRO A 132 -5.05 20.90 -3.61
CA PRO A 132 -5.76 19.75 -4.16
C PRO A 132 -5.27 19.44 -5.57
N LEU A 133 -5.11 18.14 -5.89
CA LEU A 133 -4.75 17.67 -7.22
C LEU A 133 -5.76 16.59 -7.63
N PRO A 134 -6.77 16.91 -8.45
CA PRO A 134 -7.72 15.93 -8.96
C PRO A 134 -7.04 14.89 -9.83
N LEU A 135 -7.54 13.64 -9.80
CA LEU A 135 -7.02 12.56 -10.65
C LEU A 135 -7.12 12.92 -12.15
N ALA A 136 -8.18 13.59 -12.57
CA ALA A 136 -8.31 14.09 -13.95
C ALA A 136 -7.19 15.07 -14.34
N GLU A 137 -6.72 15.90 -13.43
CA GLU A 137 -5.60 16.82 -13.66
C GLU A 137 -4.28 16.05 -13.73
N LEU A 138 -4.07 15.09 -12.81
CA LEU A 138 -2.90 14.22 -12.83
C LEU A 138 -2.80 13.45 -14.16
N ARG A 139 -3.90 12.87 -14.64
CA ARG A 139 -3.94 12.15 -15.91
C ARG A 139 -3.56 13.05 -17.09
N ARG A 140 -4.15 14.25 -17.19
CA ARG A 140 -3.82 15.22 -18.25
C ARG A 140 -2.35 15.62 -18.23
N ALA A 141 -1.81 15.90 -17.05
CA ALA A 141 -0.40 16.27 -16.89
C ALA A 141 0.54 15.10 -17.26
N HIS A 142 0.17 13.86 -16.89
CA HIS A 142 0.95 12.68 -17.21
C HIS A 142 0.97 12.38 -18.73
N GLN A 143 -0.18 12.54 -19.40
CA GLN A 143 -0.31 12.35 -20.84
C GLN A 143 0.38 13.45 -21.66
N ALA A 144 0.43 14.68 -21.16
CA ALA A 144 1.10 15.79 -21.82
C ALA A 144 2.64 15.76 -21.71
N ALA A 145 3.14 15.14 -20.63
CA ALA A 145 4.57 14.96 -20.39
C ALA A 145 4.82 13.51 -19.95
N PRO A 146 4.78 12.53 -20.89
CA PRO A 146 5.05 11.15 -20.55
C PRO A 146 6.47 11.04 -19.96
N MET A 147 6.60 10.32 -18.84
CA MET A 147 7.89 10.06 -18.21
C MET A 147 8.87 9.45 -19.23
N LEU A 148 10.08 9.98 -19.25
CA LEU A 148 11.18 9.36 -20.00
C LEU A 148 11.39 7.92 -19.49
N PRO A 149 11.80 6.97 -20.35
CA PRO A 149 11.98 5.56 -20.01
C PRO A 149 12.83 5.31 -18.77
N ASP A 150 13.80 6.16 -18.50
CA ASP A 150 14.76 6.07 -17.37
C ASP A 150 14.11 6.21 -15.99
N GLU A 151 13.03 7.00 -15.88
CA GLU A 151 12.32 7.12 -14.60
C GLU A 151 11.40 5.91 -14.28
N ARG A 152 11.21 5.00 -15.24
CA ARG A 152 10.42 3.75 -15.06
C ARG A 152 11.27 2.59 -14.55
N GLU A 153 12.59 2.65 -14.73
CA GLU A 153 13.53 1.57 -14.38
C GLU A 153 14.05 1.64 -12.93
N THR A 154 13.86 2.75 -12.23
CA THR A 154 14.19 2.78 -10.80
C THR A 154 13.15 2.01 -10.01
N PRO A 155 13.48 0.81 -9.48
CA PRO A 155 12.60 0.11 -8.56
C PRO A 155 12.29 1.05 -7.38
N PRO A 156 11.15 0.89 -6.70
CA PRO A 156 10.86 1.65 -5.50
C PRO A 156 12.02 1.43 -4.53
N VAL A 157 12.81 2.48 -4.32
CA VAL A 157 13.80 2.47 -3.25
C VAL A 157 13.02 2.21 -1.98
N ASP A 158 13.24 1.06 -1.38
CA ASP A 158 12.65 0.72 -0.11
C ASP A 158 13.23 1.72 0.89
N ARG A 159 12.40 2.62 1.40
CA ARG A 159 12.85 3.62 2.38
C ARG A 159 13.41 2.98 3.65
N ASP A 160 13.15 1.70 3.83
CA ASP A 160 13.65 0.93 4.95
C ASP A 160 15.13 0.49 4.74
N GLU A 161 15.64 0.44 3.49
CA GLU A 161 17.07 0.23 3.23
C GLU A 161 17.92 1.46 3.60
N LEU A 162 17.42 2.67 3.39
CA LEU A 162 18.15 3.90 3.73
C LEU A 162 18.21 4.21 5.23
N MET A 163 17.39 3.56 6.05
CA MET A 163 17.40 3.76 7.51
C MET A 163 18.27 2.74 8.26
N ASN A 164 18.80 1.71 7.59
CA ASN A 164 19.66 0.71 8.21
C ASN A 164 21.17 1.07 8.16
N GLU A 165 21.57 2.12 7.46
CA GLU A 165 22.98 2.54 7.38
C GLU A 165 23.42 3.55 8.47
N GLU A 166 22.52 4.04 9.32
CA GLU A 166 22.86 5.00 10.37
C GLU A 166 22.81 4.44 11.79
N VAL A 167 23.01 3.14 12.00
CA VAL A 167 23.21 2.57 13.34
C VAL A 167 24.48 1.71 13.35
N CYS A 168 25.61 2.36 13.41
CA CYS A 168 26.86 1.87 14.00
C CYS A 168 27.31 2.83 15.11
#